data_df9bb1a662fd5fd408d38ac01cc8ea57
#
_entry.id   df9bb1a662fd5fd408d38ac01cc8ea57
#
_cell.length_a   1.000
_cell.length_b   1.000
_cell.length_c   1.000
_cell.angle_alpha   90.00
_cell.angle_beta   90.00
_cell.angle_gamma   90.00
#
_symmetry.space_group_name_H-M   'P 1'
#
loop_
_entity.id
_entity.type
_entity.pdbx_description
1 polymer ?
#
loop_
_entity_poly.entity_id
_entity_poly.type
_entity_poly.pdbx_seq_one_letter_code
_entity_poly.pdbx_strand_id
1 'polypeptide(L)'
;MKDYANIKNQIYSGVLGKLIGVYLGRPIEGWSYRDIQRQFGTIQYYVHTQLGLPLIVADDDISGTFGFFRALEDHEYSEKLSAAQIGEAWLNYIIEDKTILWWGGRGRSTEHTAYLNLKQGIEAPRSGSVAINGQSVAEQIGAQIFIEAFAMCFPGDPERAVALVRKAASVSHDGLAVDAACHLAAMDALAFEYSDLKTIFKEAERFISDPRLRKLRDDVIELCNKNDGWRKTREDLDQMYGYQLYPGSCHVAPNHAMVLASILHGGDDFQVSVSIAASAGWDTDCNAGNVGAFNGIRLGLAGIDRGADLRRE
;
A
#
# COMPACT_ATOMS: atom_id res chain seq x y z
N MET A 1 -17.33 -8.32 24.26
CA MET A 1 -16.32 -9.31 23.84
C MET A 1 -16.14 -9.12 22.34
N LYS A 2 -14.92 -8.82 21.86
CA LYS A 2 -14.68 -8.77 20.42
C LYS A 2 -15.00 -10.14 19.83
N ASP A 3 -15.74 -10.18 18.74
CA ASP A 3 -16.05 -11.42 18.02
C ASP A 3 -14.80 -11.90 17.27
N TYR A 4 -14.06 -12.80 17.88
CA TYR A 4 -12.82 -13.33 17.29
C TYR A 4 -13.04 -14.04 15.94
N ALA A 5 -14.21 -14.65 15.73
CA ALA A 5 -14.51 -15.28 14.45
C ALA A 5 -14.64 -14.24 13.35
N ASN A 6 -15.28 -13.12 13.64
CA ASN A 6 -15.40 -12.00 12.71
C ASN A 6 -14.04 -11.36 12.42
N ILE A 7 -13.23 -11.10 13.45
CA ILE A 7 -11.88 -10.54 13.28
C ILE A 7 -11.01 -11.45 12.39
N LYS A 8 -11.02 -12.76 12.65
CA LYS A 8 -10.29 -13.73 11.82
C LYS A 8 -10.74 -13.70 10.35
N ASN A 9 -12.05 -13.59 10.12
CA ASN A 9 -12.61 -13.47 8.78
C ASN A 9 -12.17 -12.17 8.10
N GLN A 10 -12.17 -11.04 8.82
CA GLN A 10 -11.74 -9.76 8.31
C GLN A 10 -10.23 -9.75 7.96
N ILE A 11 -9.38 -10.33 8.83
CA ILE A 11 -7.94 -10.49 8.54
C ILE A 11 -7.75 -11.36 7.29
N TYR A 12 -8.42 -12.51 7.20
CA TYR A 12 -8.35 -13.37 6.02
C TYR A 12 -8.78 -12.63 4.75
N SER A 13 -9.87 -11.88 4.83
CA SER A 13 -10.38 -11.09 3.71
C SER A 13 -9.43 -9.95 3.32
N GLY A 14 -8.77 -9.30 4.29
CA GLY A 14 -7.77 -8.29 4.06
C GLY A 14 -6.55 -8.86 3.32
N VAL A 15 -6.04 -9.99 3.77
CA VAL A 15 -4.93 -10.69 3.09
C VAL A 15 -5.33 -11.13 1.69
N LEU A 16 -6.51 -11.75 1.53
CA LEU A 16 -7.02 -12.17 0.22
C LEU A 16 -7.22 -10.97 -0.71
N GLY A 17 -7.77 -9.87 -0.17
CA GLY A 17 -7.98 -8.64 -0.92
C GLY A 17 -6.67 -8.03 -1.43
N LYS A 18 -5.62 -8.03 -0.59
CA LYS A 18 -4.27 -7.62 -1.03
C LYS A 18 -3.78 -8.47 -2.19
N LEU A 19 -3.84 -9.79 -2.05
CA LEU A 19 -3.40 -10.72 -3.11
C LEU A 19 -4.15 -10.48 -4.42
N ILE A 20 -5.46 -10.30 -4.35
CA ILE A 20 -6.30 -10.00 -5.52
C ILE A 20 -5.85 -8.70 -6.19
N GLY A 21 -5.68 -7.63 -5.40
CA GLY A 21 -5.29 -6.32 -5.91
C GLY A 21 -3.91 -6.34 -6.57
N VAL A 22 -2.91 -6.90 -5.90
CA VAL A 22 -1.54 -7.02 -6.43
C VAL A 22 -1.55 -7.75 -7.77
N TYR A 23 -2.12 -8.94 -7.85
CA TYR A 23 -2.13 -9.70 -9.11
C TYR A 23 -3.02 -9.08 -10.19
N LEU A 24 -3.97 -8.22 -9.84
CA LEU A 24 -4.76 -7.47 -10.81
C LEU A 24 -3.93 -6.35 -11.46
N GLY A 25 -3.14 -5.62 -10.67
CA GLY A 25 -2.34 -4.49 -11.11
C GLY A 25 -0.99 -4.87 -11.73
N ARG A 26 -0.37 -5.94 -11.24
CA ARG A 26 0.99 -6.33 -11.59
C ARG A 26 1.30 -6.50 -13.09
N PRO A 27 0.43 -7.12 -13.93
CA PRO A 27 0.74 -7.31 -15.35
C PRO A 27 0.95 -6.01 -16.13
N ILE A 28 0.50 -4.90 -15.58
CA ILE A 28 0.52 -3.57 -16.21
C ILE A 28 1.25 -2.53 -15.35
N GLU A 29 2.00 -2.99 -14.35
CA GLU A 29 2.89 -2.14 -13.55
C GLU A 29 3.85 -1.38 -14.46
N GLY A 30 4.05 -0.09 -14.17
CA GLY A 30 4.91 0.78 -14.97
C GLY A 30 4.32 1.22 -16.32
N TRP A 31 3.13 0.76 -16.70
CA TRP A 31 2.47 1.26 -17.90
C TRP A 31 1.92 2.68 -17.69
N SER A 32 1.95 3.48 -18.76
CA SER A 32 1.28 4.78 -18.69
C SER A 32 -0.24 4.60 -18.60
N TYR A 33 -0.91 5.50 -17.87
CA TYR A 33 -2.38 5.54 -17.83
C TYR A 33 -2.99 5.50 -19.23
N ARG A 34 -2.41 6.26 -20.18
CA ARG A 34 -2.89 6.31 -21.57
C ARG A 34 -2.81 4.96 -22.26
N ASP A 35 -1.74 4.19 -22.04
CA ASP A 35 -1.59 2.88 -22.65
C ASP A 35 -2.55 1.86 -22.06
N ILE A 36 -2.76 1.88 -20.75
CA ILE A 36 -3.78 1.05 -20.08
C ILE A 36 -5.17 1.37 -20.64
N GLN A 37 -5.53 2.64 -20.69
CA GLN A 37 -6.85 3.06 -21.20
C GLN A 37 -7.04 2.67 -22.69
N ARG A 38 -6.00 2.76 -23.50
CA ARG A 38 -6.05 2.40 -24.93
C ARG A 38 -6.22 0.90 -25.13
N GLN A 39 -5.53 0.08 -24.34
CA GLN A 39 -5.49 -1.37 -24.56
C GLN A 39 -6.62 -2.11 -23.84
N PHE A 40 -6.95 -1.70 -22.63
CA PHE A 40 -7.88 -2.42 -21.76
C PHE A 40 -9.09 -1.58 -21.32
N GLY A 41 -9.00 -0.26 -21.36
CA GLY A 41 -9.99 0.64 -20.76
C GLY A 41 -9.93 0.57 -19.24
N THR A 42 -10.85 -0.16 -18.62
CA THR A 42 -10.82 -0.49 -17.18
C THR A 42 -10.38 -1.93 -16.99
N ILE A 43 -9.40 -2.15 -16.15
CA ILE A 43 -8.96 -3.49 -15.75
C ILE A 43 -10.01 -4.09 -14.82
N GLN A 44 -10.82 -4.98 -15.35
CA GLN A 44 -11.90 -5.67 -14.63
C GLN A 44 -11.59 -7.13 -14.34
N TYR A 45 -10.54 -7.67 -14.97
CA TYR A 45 -10.10 -9.06 -14.89
C TYR A 45 -8.59 -9.14 -14.92
N TYR A 46 -8.02 -10.26 -14.51
CA TYR A 46 -6.61 -10.55 -14.68
C TYR A 46 -6.25 -10.57 -16.16
N VAL A 47 -5.39 -9.65 -16.58
CA VAL A 47 -4.97 -9.50 -17.99
C VAL A 47 -3.68 -10.24 -18.34
N HIS A 48 -3.14 -11.03 -17.40
CA HIS A 48 -1.90 -11.77 -17.56
C HIS A 48 -1.89 -12.68 -18.77
N THR A 49 -2.98 -13.43 -19.05
CA THR A 49 -3.09 -14.31 -20.21
C THR A 49 -3.01 -13.53 -21.52
N GLN A 50 -3.65 -12.37 -21.60
CA GLN A 50 -3.63 -11.50 -22.79
C GLN A 50 -2.23 -10.95 -23.08
N LEU A 51 -1.40 -10.82 -22.03
CA LEU A 51 -0.03 -10.33 -22.11
C LEU A 51 1.02 -11.46 -22.21
N GLY A 52 0.59 -12.72 -22.19
CA GLY A 52 1.47 -13.88 -22.22
C GLY A 52 2.30 -14.04 -20.93
N LEU A 53 1.79 -13.55 -19.81
CA LEU A 53 2.45 -13.60 -18.51
C LEU A 53 1.82 -14.67 -17.60
N PRO A 54 2.59 -15.29 -16.69
CA PRO A 54 2.01 -16.14 -15.66
C PRO A 54 1.22 -15.32 -14.64
N LEU A 55 0.08 -15.85 -14.16
CA LEU A 55 -0.72 -15.19 -13.14
C LEU A 55 0.03 -15.09 -11.81
N ILE A 56 0.56 -16.24 -11.36
CA ILE A 56 1.22 -16.33 -10.05
C ILE A 56 2.73 -16.31 -10.27
N VAL A 57 3.37 -15.33 -9.70
CA VAL A 57 4.82 -15.12 -9.70
C VAL A 57 5.25 -14.64 -8.32
N ALA A 58 6.55 -14.74 -8.04
CA ALA A 58 7.09 -14.06 -6.88
C ALA A 58 6.91 -12.55 -7.04
N ASP A 59 6.43 -11.92 -5.99
CA ASP A 59 6.06 -10.52 -5.98
C ASP A 59 6.55 -9.87 -4.68
N ASP A 60 7.14 -8.68 -4.76
CA ASP A 60 7.74 -8.02 -3.61
C ASP A 60 6.70 -7.42 -2.67
N ASP A 61 5.56 -6.93 -3.16
CA ASP A 61 4.45 -6.46 -2.33
C ASP A 61 3.98 -7.53 -1.35
N ILE A 62 3.89 -8.76 -1.84
CA ILE A 62 3.45 -9.90 -1.04
C ILE A 62 4.59 -10.42 -0.19
N SER A 63 5.76 -10.68 -0.80
CA SER A 63 6.91 -11.25 -0.11
C SER A 63 7.44 -10.31 0.96
N GLY A 64 7.50 -9.00 0.70
CA GLY A 64 7.91 -7.99 1.66
C GLY A 64 6.94 -7.88 2.83
N THR A 65 5.64 -7.80 2.56
CA THR A 65 4.62 -7.74 3.60
C THR A 65 4.77 -8.88 4.60
N PHE A 66 4.84 -10.12 4.15
CA PHE A 66 4.89 -11.28 5.05
C PHE A 66 6.31 -11.64 5.51
N GLY A 67 7.33 -11.35 4.73
CA GLY A 67 8.72 -11.55 5.12
C GLY A 67 9.16 -10.64 6.25
N PHE A 68 8.86 -9.35 6.17
CA PHE A 68 9.23 -8.37 7.21
C PHE A 68 8.36 -8.50 8.47
N PHE A 69 7.13 -8.96 8.31
CA PHE A 69 6.23 -9.26 9.42
C PHE A 69 6.79 -10.32 10.37
N ARG A 70 7.71 -11.18 9.91
CA ARG A 70 8.39 -12.17 10.75
C ARG A 70 9.21 -11.56 11.88
N ALA A 71 9.52 -10.27 11.82
CA ALA A 71 10.11 -9.56 12.95
C ALA A 71 9.33 -9.74 14.25
N LEU A 72 8.01 -9.88 14.18
CA LEU A 72 7.19 -10.17 15.37
C LEU A 72 7.47 -11.55 15.96
N GLU A 73 7.57 -12.59 15.11
CA GLU A 73 7.92 -13.95 15.54
C GLU A 73 9.33 -14.00 16.13
N ASP A 74 10.30 -13.40 15.45
CA ASP A 74 11.72 -13.38 15.87
C ASP A 74 11.92 -12.69 17.23
N HIS A 75 11.00 -11.79 17.62
CA HIS A 75 11.03 -11.05 18.87
C HIS A 75 9.83 -11.36 19.78
N GLU A 76 9.37 -12.63 19.80
CA GLU A 76 8.37 -13.15 20.74
C GLU A 76 7.04 -12.35 20.71
N TYR A 77 6.64 -11.86 19.53
CA TYR A 77 5.42 -11.04 19.31
C TYR A 77 5.36 -9.76 20.15
N SER A 78 6.50 -9.17 20.45
CA SER A 78 6.58 -7.93 21.21
C SER A 78 6.07 -6.73 20.42
N GLU A 79 5.12 -6.01 20.96
CA GLU A 79 4.65 -4.72 20.41
C GLU A 79 5.68 -3.59 20.60
N LYS A 80 6.71 -3.82 21.42
CA LYS A 80 7.77 -2.86 21.74
C LYS A 80 8.94 -2.93 20.77
N LEU A 81 8.81 -3.64 19.64
CA LEU A 81 9.84 -3.69 18.62
C LEU A 81 10.35 -2.28 18.28
N SER A 82 11.67 -2.18 18.16
CA SER A 82 12.32 -0.99 17.58
C SER A 82 12.40 -1.11 16.06
N ALA A 83 12.62 0.00 15.36
CA ALA A 83 12.91 -0.03 13.93
C ALA A 83 14.17 -0.86 13.61
N ALA A 84 15.20 -0.80 14.47
CA ALA A 84 16.41 -1.60 14.32
C ALA A 84 16.12 -3.11 14.33
N GLN A 85 15.32 -3.60 15.28
CA GLN A 85 14.91 -5.01 15.35
C GLN A 85 14.10 -5.44 14.12
N ILE A 86 13.22 -4.57 13.60
CA ILE A 86 12.53 -4.86 12.33
C ILE A 86 13.51 -4.86 11.15
N GLY A 87 14.52 -3.99 11.18
CA GLY A 87 15.62 -3.99 10.20
C GLY A 87 16.45 -5.27 10.20
N GLU A 88 16.59 -5.93 11.35
CA GLU A 88 17.23 -7.24 11.44
C GLU A 88 16.48 -8.31 10.63
N ALA A 89 15.14 -8.28 10.61
CA ALA A 89 14.34 -9.18 9.78
C ALA A 89 14.63 -9.00 8.28
N TRP A 90 14.89 -7.76 7.83
CA TRP A 90 15.34 -7.52 6.46
C TRP A 90 16.66 -8.23 6.16
N LEU A 91 17.64 -8.15 7.05
CA LEU A 91 18.92 -8.83 6.90
C LEU A 91 18.80 -10.35 6.97
N ASN A 92 17.87 -10.87 7.77
CA ASN A 92 17.68 -12.30 7.96
C ASN A 92 16.93 -12.98 6.81
N TYR A 93 15.94 -12.29 6.18
CA TYR A 93 15.02 -12.91 5.24
C TYR A 93 15.23 -12.51 3.79
N ILE A 94 15.91 -11.39 3.51
CA ILE A 94 16.30 -11.05 2.14
C ILE A 94 17.51 -11.88 1.73
N ILE A 95 17.33 -12.67 0.69
CA ILE A 95 18.42 -13.41 0.03
C ILE A 95 18.62 -12.78 -1.34
N GLU A 96 19.74 -12.12 -1.54
CA GLU A 96 20.08 -11.45 -2.80
C GLU A 96 19.91 -12.41 -3.99
N ASP A 97 19.36 -11.91 -5.07
CA ASP A 97 19.04 -12.65 -6.31
C ASP A 97 18.04 -13.82 -6.15
N LYS A 98 17.37 -13.95 -4.99
CA LYS A 98 16.43 -15.04 -4.72
C LYS A 98 15.12 -14.66 -4.09
N THR A 99 15.11 -13.79 -3.07
CA THR A 99 13.89 -13.43 -2.34
C THR A 99 13.79 -11.93 -2.11
N ILE A 100 12.57 -11.39 -2.19
CA ILE A 100 12.24 -10.00 -1.85
C ILE A 100 13.30 -9.06 -2.43
N LEU A 101 13.48 -9.10 -3.73
CA LEU A 101 14.55 -8.39 -4.36
C LEU A 101 14.03 -7.23 -5.20
N TRP A 102 14.44 -6.03 -4.81
CA TRP A 102 14.20 -4.82 -5.56
C TRP A 102 15.41 -4.49 -6.44
N TRP A 103 15.12 -3.97 -7.60
CA TRP A 103 16.13 -3.62 -8.59
C TRP A 103 16.53 -2.17 -8.52
N GLY A 104 17.53 -1.82 -9.28
CA GLY A 104 18.00 -0.45 -9.47
C GLY A 104 19.17 -0.08 -8.59
N GLY A 105 19.35 -0.73 -7.46
CA GLY A 105 20.48 -0.48 -6.55
C GLY A 105 20.38 0.83 -5.77
N ARG A 106 21.49 1.22 -5.18
CA ARG A 106 21.60 2.41 -4.33
C ARG A 106 21.18 3.69 -5.07
N GLY A 107 20.29 4.44 -4.44
CA GLY A 107 19.81 5.73 -4.94
C GLY A 107 18.75 5.61 -6.05
N ARG A 108 18.30 4.38 -6.41
CA ARG A 108 17.23 4.14 -7.39
C ARG A 108 16.05 3.42 -6.79
N SER A 109 16.28 2.26 -6.15
CA SER A 109 15.27 1.59 -5.34
C SER A 109 15.45 2.00 -3.89
N THR A 110 14.37 2.42 -3.24
CA THR A 110 14.35 2.81 -1.83
C THR A 110 14.71 1.63 -0.94
N GLU A 111 14.05 0.51 -1.16
CA GLU A 111 14.19 -0.72 -0.39
C GLU A 111 15.59 -1.30 -0.55
N HIS A 112 16.10 -1.39 -1.78
CA HIS A 112 17.46 -1.87 -2.02
C HIS A 112 18.49 -0.93 -1.39
N THR A 113 18.27 0.39 -1.45
CA THR A 113 19.14 1.38 -0.80
C THR A 113 19.17 1.17 0.70
N ALA A 114 18.02 1.02 1.34
CA ALA A 114 17.91 0.77 2.78
C ALA A 114 18.56 -0.56 3.18
N TYR A 115 18.32 -1.62 2.43
CA TYR A 115 18.96 -2.93 2.65
C TYR A 115 20.49 -2.85 2.58
N LEU A 116 21.04 -2.15 1.57
CA LEU A 116 22.49 -1.93 1.45
C LEU A 116 23.04 -1.09 2.61
N ASN A 117 22.25 -0.13 3.13
CA ASN A 117 22.61 0.63 4.33
C ASN A 117 22.66 -0.28 5.56
N LEU A 118 21.64 -1.12 5.77
CA LEU A 118 21.61 -2.10 6.87
C LEU A 118 22.82 -3.04 6.81
N LYS A 119 23.16 -3.56 5.61
CA LYS A 119 24.38 -4.39 5.41
C LYS A 119 25.68 -3.68 5.77
N GLN A 120 25.70 -2.35 5.67
CA GLN A 120 26.86 -1.53 6.06
C GLN A 120 26.83 -1.10 7.52
N GLY A 121 25.90 -1.61 8.34
CA GLY A 121 25.77 -1.28 9.75
C GLY A 121 25.06 0.07 10.02
N ILE A 122 24.39 0.65 9.02
CA ILE A 122 23.52 1.81 9.23
C ILE A 122 22.15 1.29 9.64
N GLU A 123 21.91 1.24 10.94
CA GLU A 123 20.67 0.71 11.50
C GLU A 123 19.45 1.60 11.20
N ALA A 124 18.26 0.96 11.20
CA ALA A 124 17.00 1.69 11.13
C ALA A 124 16.75 2.49 12.44
N PRO A 125 16.12 3.69 12.34
CA PRO A 125 15.50 4.29 11.16
C PRO A 125 16.47 5.04 10.21
N ARG A 126 17.78 5.13 10.54
CA ARG A 126 18.73 5.87 9.71
C ARG A 126 18.90 5.26 8.31
N SER A 127 18.78 3.93 8.20
CA SER A 127 18.88 3.21 6.92
C SER A 127 17.93 3.73 5.85
N GLY A 128 16.71 4.14 6.22
CA GLY A 128 15.67 4.68 5.35
C GLY A 128 15.61 6.20 5.27
N SER A 129 16.40 6.91 6.09
CA SER A 129 16.19 8.34 6.33
C SER A 129 16.48 9.24 5.12
N VAL A 130 15.74 10.33 5.02
CA VAL A 130 15.99 11.43 4.06
C VAL A 130 17.41 11.96 4.20
N ALA A 131 17.93 12.04 5.43
CA ALA A 131 19.28 12.54 5.70
C ALA A 131 20.39 11.71 5.04
N ILE A 132 20.18 10.41 4.88
CA ILE A 132 21.15 9.49 4.26
C ILE A 132 20.87 9.30 2.77
N ASN A 133 19.60 9.16 2.39
CA ASN A 133 19.21 8.69 1.06
C ASN A 133 18.71 9.82 0.13
N GLY A 134 18.41 10.99 0.68
CA GLY A 134 17.74 12.06 -0.02
C GLY A 134 16.22 11.87 -0.11
N GLN A 135 15.49 12.97 -0.29
CA GLN A 135 14.03 13.00 -0.22
C GLN A 135 13.37 12.13 -1.30
N SER A 136 13.83 12.24 -2.55
CA SER A 136 13.26 11.48 -3.67
C SER A 136 13.36 9.97 -3.47
N VAL A 137 14.45 9.47 -2.87
CA VAL A 137 14.60 8.04 -2.59
C VAL A 137 13.78 7.62 -1.37
N ALA A 138 13.73 8.45 -0.33
CA ALA A 138 13.08 8.09 0.93
C ALA A 138 11.54 8.22 0.89
N GLU A 139 10.96 8.96 -0.06
CA GLU A 139 9.52 9.22 -0.13
C GLU A 139 8.82 8.43 -1.26
N GLN A 140 9.27 7.20 -1.57
CA GLN A 140 8.59 6.31 -2.50
C GLN A 140 7.49 5.50 -1.80
N ILE A 141 6.68 4.72 -2.55
CA ILE A 141 5.48 4.07 -2.02
C ILE A 141 5.75 2.89 -1.09
N GLY A 142 6.91 2.23 -1.19
CA GLY A 142 7.18 0.96 -0.52
C GLY A 142 6.88 0.92 0.98
N ALA A 143 6.97 2.08 1.67
CA ALA A 143 6.60 2.15 3.08
C ALA A 143 5.18 1.64 3.33
N GLN A 144 4.20 2.06 2.52
CA GLN A 144 2.80 1.71 2.74
C GLN A 144 2.40 0.33 2.19
N ILE A 145 3.19 -0.25 1.29
CA ILE A 145 2.87 -1.58 0.73
C ILE A 145 3.26 -2.74 1.64
N PHE A 146 4.12 -2.53 2.63
CA PHE A 146 4.58 -3.61 3.52
C PHE A 146 3.93 -3.60 4.91
N ILE A 147 2.96 -2.70 5.17
CA ILE A 147 2.51 -2.42 6.54
C ILE A 147 1.22 -3.12 6.93
N GLU A 148 0.41 -3.61 6.00
CA GLU A 148 -0.94 -4.07 6.32
C GLU A 148 -0.92 -5.25 7.31
N ALA A 149 0.07 -6.17 7.19
CA ALA A 149 0.18 -7.28 8.14
C ALA A 149 0.43 -6.78 9.58
N PHE A 150 1.23 -5.71 9.75
CA PHE A 150 1.44 -5.07 11.05
C PHE A 150 0.19 -4.34 11.53
N ALA A 151 -0.54 -3.66 10.65
CA ALA A 151 -1.76 -2.95 10.98
C ALA A 151 -2.87 -3.92 11.43
N MET A 152 -3.01 -5.06 10.75
CA MET A 152 -3.99 -6.10 11.07
C MET A 152 -3.77 -6.77 12.45
N CYS A 153 -2.63 -6.56 13.11
CA CYS A 153 -2.41 -7.01 14.48
C CYS A 153 -3.23 -6.22 15.51
N PHE A 154 -3.76 -5.06 15.15
CA PHE A 154 -4.44 -4.15 16.06
C PHE A 154 -5.87 -3.80 15.61
N PRO A 155 -6.79 -4.80 15.51
CA PRO A 155 -8.16 -4.56 15.08
C PRO A 155 -8.87 -3.53 15.97
N GLY A 156 -9.29 -2.41 15.39
CA GLY A 156 -9.98 -1.31 16.09
C GLY A 156 -9.09 -0.50 17.03
N ASP A 157 -7.75 -0.61 16.91
CA ASP A 157 -6.81 0.16 17.73
C ASP A 157 -5.78 0.86 16.83
N PRO A 158 -6.17 1.97 16.20
CA PRO A 158 -5.31 2.67 15.26
C PRO A 158 -4.07 3.29 15.90
N GLU A 159 -4.11 3.63 17.20
CA GLU A 159 -2.96 4.15 17.92
C GLU A 159 -1.81 3.14 17.97
N ARG A 160 -2.11 1.90 18.34
CA ARG A 160 -1.10 0.83 18.41
C ARG A 160 -0.66 0.40 17.00
N ALA A 161 -1.58 0.33 16.05
CA ALA A 161 -1.28 0.04 14.65
C ALA A 161 -0.26 1.05 14.10
N VAL A 162 -0.53 2.34 14.23
CA VAL A 162 0.33 3.43 13.77
C VAL A 162 1.68 3.43 14.50
N ALA A 163 1.69 3.17 15.81
CA ALA A 163 2.93 3.13 16.59
C ALA A 163 3.91 2.04 16.11
N LEU A 164 3.40 0.86 15.73
CA LEU A 164 4.23 -0.22 15.19
C LEU A 164 4.59 0.02 13.73
N VAL A 165 3.60 0.41 12.90
CA VAL A 165 3.79 0.68 11.47
C VAL A 165 4.81 1.79 11.23
N ARG A 166 4.81 2.85 12.02
CA ARG A 166 5.83 3.91 11.92
C ARG A 166 7.25 3.37 12.03
N LYS A 167 7.49 2.40 12.91
CA LYS A 167 8.79 1.75 13.07
C LYS A 167 9.11 0.84 11.87
N ALA A 168 8.14 0.07 11.40
CA ALA A 168 8.32 -0.82 10.25
C ALA A 168 8.60 -0.02 8.97
N ALA A 169 7.82 1.01 8.70
CA ALA A 169 7.98 1.90 7.55
C ALA A 169 9.33 2.63 7.56
N SER A 170 9.81 3.05 8.76
CA SER A 170 11.07 3.79 8.89
C SER A 170 12.33 2.94 8.71
N VAL A 171 12.20 1.63 8.52
CA VAL A 171 13.36 0.79 8.14
C VAL A 171 13.93 1.23 6.80
N SER A 172 13.06 1.55 5.85
CA SER A 172 13.42 1.84 4.46
C SER A 172 13.07 3.25 4.00
N HIS A 173 12.09 3.89 4.62
CA HIS A 173 11.51 5.16 4.17
C HIS A 173 11.53 6.22 5.27
N ASP A 174 11.17 7.47 4.87
CA ASP A 174 11.09 8.60 5.79
C ASP A 174 10.05 9.62 5.26
N GLY A 175 9.84 10.70 6.01
CA GLY A 175 9.03 11.84 5.60
C GLY A 175 7.60 11.47 5.22
N LEU A 176 7.19 11.93 4.03
CA LEU A 176 5.83 11.77 3.52
C LEU A 176 5.42 10.28 3.38
N ALA A 177 6.36 9.39 3.02
CA ALA A 177 6.08 7.98 2.84
C ALA A 177 5.72 7.28 4.16
N VAL A 178 6.46 7.56 5.23
CA VAL A 178 6.15 7.02 6.57
C VAL A 178 4.82 7.55 7.08
N ASP A 179 4.51 8.81 6.82
CA ASP A 179 3.25 9.40 7.26
C ASP A 179 2.05 8.82 6.49
N ALA A 180 2.20 8.59 5.19
CA ALA A 180 1.19 7.92 4.35
C ALA A 180 0.95 6.47 4.80
N ALA A 181 2.02 5.72 5.12
CA ALA A 181 1.92 4.39 5.69
C ALA A 181 1.16 4.38 7.03
N CYS A 182 1.43 5.35 7.91
CA CYS A 182 0.72 5.52 9.17
C CYS A 182 -0.76 5.85 8.97
N HIS A 183 -1.08 6.71 8.00
CA HIS A 183 -2.46 7.05 7.66
C HIS A 183 -3.23 5.82 7.16
N LEU A 184 -2.64 5.06 6.24
CA LEU A 184 -3.26 3.83 5.72
C LEU A 184 -3.44 2.79 6.84
N ALA A 185 -2.44 2.59 7.69
CA ALA A 185 -2.53 1.68 8.83
C ALA A 185 -3.64 2.06 9.83
N ALA A 186 -3.84 3.36 10.04
CA ALA A 186 -4.96 3.83 10.85
C ALA A 186 -6.31 3.51 10.18
N MET A 187 -6.41 3.69 8.87
CA MET A 187 -7.61 3.32 8.10
C MET A 187 -7.88 1.82 8.18
N ASP A 188 -6.85 0.97 8.00
CA ASP A 188 -6.96 -0.49 8.10
C ASP A 188 -7.43 -0.93 9.49
N ALA A 189 -6.85 -0.38 10.57
CA ALA A 189 -7.26 -0.68 11.93
C ALA A 189 -8.71 -0.25 12.22
N LEU A 190 -9.12 0.92 11.73
CA LEU A 190 -10.49 1.42 11.87
C LEU A 190 -11.51 0.61 11.06
N ALA A 191 -11.11 0.03 9.93
CA ALA A 191 -11.97 -0.78 9.07
C ALA A 191 -12.48 -2.07 9.76
N PHE A 192 -11.85 -2.51 10.84
CA PHE A 192 -12.36 -3.61 11.68
C PHE A 192 -13.61 -3.24 12.50
N GLU A 193 -13.80 -1.94 12.76
CA GLU A 193 -14.93 -1.45 13.60
C GLU A 193 -15.96 -0.68 12.80
N TYR A 194 -15.52 0.05 11.76
CA TYR A 194 -16.37 0.93 10.98
C TYR A 194 -16.50 0.43 9.54
N SER A 195 -17.72 0.38 9.01
CA SER A 195 -17.98 0.15 7.59
C SER A 195 -18.13 1.46 6.80
N ASP A 196 -18.50 2.55 7.48
CA ASP A 196 -18.71 3.86 6.87
C ASP A 196 -17.39 4.57 6.56
N LEU A 197 -17.13 4.81 5.27
CA LEU A 197 -15.92 5.48 4.79
C LEU A 197 -15.74 6.87 5.37
N LYS A 198 -16.82 7.65 5.51
CA LYS A 198 -16.75 9.00 6.05
C LYS A 198 -16.19 9.02 7.47
N THR A 199 -16.63 8.09 8.30
CA THR A 199 -16.14 7.91 9.67
C THR A 199 -14.67 7.50 9.67
N ILE A 200 -14.29 6.50 8.85
CA ILE A 200 -12.90 6.04 8.77
C ILE A 200 -11.96 7.18 8.33
N PHE A 201 -12.29 7.88 7.25
CA PHE A 201 -11.49 9.00 6.75
C PHE A 201 -11.35 10.14 7.76
N LYS A 202 -12.41 10.43 8.51
CA LYS A 202 -12.40 11.46 9.57
C LYS A 202 -11.51 11.05 10.74
N GLU A 203 -11.67 9.83 11.24
CA GLU A 203 -10.93 9.37 12.41
C GLU A 203 -9.44 9.10 12.09
N ALA A 204 -9.12 8.65 10.87
CA ALA A 204 -7.74 8.44 10.43
C ALA A 204 -6.96 9.74 10.24
N GLU A 205 -7.62 10.86 9.97
CA GLU A 205 -6.98 12.18 9.77
C GLU A 205 -6.03 12.59 10.90
N ARG A 206 -6.36 12.26 12.14
CA ARG A 206 -5.56 12.62 13.32
C ARG A 206 -4.17 11.99 13.34
N PHE A 207 -3.95 10.96 12.54
CA PHE A 207 -2.66 10.29 12.41
C PHE A 207 -1.78 10.87 11.30
N ILE A 208 -2.26 11.87 10.56
CA ILE A 208 -1.48 12.61 9.58
C ILE A 208 -0.72 13.75 10.29
N SER A 209 0.59 13.67 10.29
CA SER A 209 1.48 14.68 10.86
C SER A 209 2.04 15.65 9.81
N ASP A 210 2.31 15.18 8.59
CA ASP A 210 2.84 16.00 7.50
C ASP A 210 1.72 16.86 6.86
N PRO A 211 1.87 18.20 6.84
CA PRO A 211 0.87 19.07 6.23
C PRO A 211 0.71 18.85 4.72
N ARG A 212 1.72 18.32 4.02
CA ARG A 212 1.62 17.96 2.60
C ARG A 212 0.64 16.81 2.40
N LEU A 213 0.69 15.80 3.28
CA LEU A 213 -0.23 14.66 3.24
C LEU A 213 -1.67 15.08 3.59
N ARG A 214 -1.82 15.95 4.59
CA ARG A 214 -3.13 16.49 4.96
C ARG A 214 -3.78 17.20 3.79
N LYS A 215 -3.03 18.09 3.14
CA LYS A 215 -3.50 18.80 1.93
C LYS A 215 -3.88 17.82 0.82
N LEU A 216 -3.02 16.85 0.53
CA LEU A 216 -3.28 15.82 -0.50
C LEU A 216 -4.59 15.07 -0.23
N ARG A 217 -4.79 14.62 1.00
CA ARG A 217 -6.03 13.93 1.42
C ARG A 217 -7.26 14.81 1.22
N ASP A 218 -7.18 16.07 1.62
CA ASP A 218 -8.30 17.02 1.51
C ASP A 218 -8.62 17.32 0.03
N ASP A 219 -7.60 17.52 -0.80
CA ASP A 219 -7.76 17.69 -2.25
C ASP A 219 -8.40 16.43 -2.89
N VAL A 220 -8.00 15.23 -2.49
CA VAL A 220 -8.62 13.98 -2.99
C VAL A 220 -10.10 13.92 -2.64
N ILE A 221 -10.46 14.21 -1.40
CA ILE A 221 -11.87 14.22 -0.96
C ILE A 221 -12.68 15.26 -1.75
N GLU A 222 -12.13 16.47 -1.94
CA GLU A 222 -12.77 17.52 -2.73
C GLU A 222 -13.01 17.07 -4.18
N LEU A 223 -11.96 16.54 -4.83
CA LEU A 223 -12.04 16.09 -6.21
C LEU A 223 -13.00 14.93 -6.40
N CYS A 224 -13.02 13.95 -5.49
CA CYS A 224 -13.97 12.84 -5.55
C CYS A 224 -15.42 13.30 -5.38
N ASN A 225 -15.67 14.33 -4.58
CA ASN A 225 -17.01 14.92 -4.42
C ASN A 225 -17.44 15.77 -5.62
N LYS A 226 -16.51 16.39 -6.33
CA LYS A 226 -16.76 17.32 -7.43
C LYS A 226 -16.89 16.62 -8.78
N ASN A 227 -16.13 15.57 -9.01
CA ASN A 227 -15.97 14.96 -10.33
C ASN A 227 -16.96 13.80 -10.55
N ASP A 228 -17.55 13.76 -11.75
CA ASP A 228 -18.36 12.64 -12.21
C ASP A 228 -17.47 11.46 -12.64
N GLY A 229 -16.93 10.75 -11.64
CA GLY A 229 -16.19 9.51 -11.85
C GLY A 229 -14.67 9.65 -11.72
N TRP A 230 -14.06 8.51 -11.47
CA TRP A 230 -12.65 8.38 -11.09
C TRP A 230 -11.66 8.84 -12.15
N ARG A 231 -12.00 8.75 -13.45
CA ARG A 231 -11.09 9.14 -14.53
C ARG A 231 -10.77 10.63 -14.48
N LYS A 232 -11.81 11.45 -14.28
CA LYS A 232 -11.61 12.90 -14.15
C LYS A 232 -10.83 13.24 -12.88
N THR A 233 -11.13 12.56 -11.78
CA THR A 233 -10.35 12.71 -10.54
C THR A 233 -8.88 12.34 -10.76
N ARG A 234 -8.62 11.22 -11.44
CA ARG A 234 -7.24 10.79 -11.76
C ARG A 234 -6.51 11.82 -12.62
N GLU A 235 -7.16 12.42 -13.61
CA GLU A 235 -6.56 13.45 -14.46
C GLU A 235 -6.21 14.72 -13.67
N ASP A 236 -7.10 15.16 -12.77
CA ASP A 236 -6.85 16.30 -11.90
C ASP A 236 -5.72 16.02 -10.91
N LEU A 237 -5.69 14.82 -10.33
CA LEU A 237 -4.60 14.36 -9.46
C LEU A 237 -3.25 14.31 -10.20
N ASP A 238 -3.23 13.93 -11.48
CA ASP A 238 -1.99 13.94 -12.27
C ASP A 238 -1.41 15.34 -12.42
N GLN A 239 -2.27 16.33 -12.60
CA GLN A 239 -1.84 17.72 -12.67
C GLN A 239 -1.29 18.26 -11.34
N MET A 240 -1.82 17.79 -10.21
CA MET A 240 -1.48 18.29 -8.87
C MET A 240 -0.36 17.48 -8.20
N TYR A 241 -0.30 16.18 -8.47
CA TYR A 241 0.54 15.23 -7.73
C TYR A 241 1.30 14.24 -8.62
N GLY A 242 1.20 14.31 -9.95
CA GLY A 242 1.82 13.36 -10.86
C GLY A 242 3.36 13.30 -10.77
N TYR A 243 3.96 12.26 -11.34
CA TYR A 243 5.41 12.01 -11.27
C TYR A 243 6.27 13.13 -11.89
N GLN A 244 5.70 14.02 -12.70
CA GLN A 244 6.37 15.22 -13.18
C GLN A 244 6.64 16.25 -12.06
N LEU A 245 5.89 16.19 -10.96
CA LEU A 245 6.05 17.06 -9.79
C LEU A 245 6.72 16.35 -8.61
N TYR A 246 6.53 15.02 -8.55
CA TYR A 246 7.05 14.16 -7.49
C TYR A 246 7.97 13.10 -8.09
N PRO A 247 9.29 13.39 -8.15
CA PRO A 247 10.25 12.55 -8.86
C PRO A 247 10.53 11.24 -8.15
N GLY A 248 10.91 10.25 -8.91
CA GLY A 248 11.22 8.89 -8.47
C GLY A 248 10.53 7.85 -9.34
N SER A 249 10.70 6.58 -9.01
CA SER A 249 10.09 5.48 -9.76
C SER A 249 8.60 5.36 -9.45
N CYS A 250 8.27 5.52 -8.14
CA CYS A 250 6.92 5.31 -7.61
C CYS A 250 6.67 6.17 -6.36
N HIS A 251 6.78 7.51 -6.50
CA HIS A 251 6.63 8.42 -5.37
C HIS A 251 5.28 8.23 -4.66
N VAL A 252 5.29 8.29 -3.31
CA VAL A 252 4.11 8.02 -2.48
C VAL A 252 2.95 8.99 -2.73
N ALA A 253 3.21 10.27 -3.07
CA ALA A 253 2.14 11.26 -3.20
C ALA A 253 1.08 10.90 -4.25
N PRO A 254 1.39 10.67 -5.55
CA PRO A 254 0.39 10.28 -6.52
C PRO A 254 -0.26 8.93 -6.20
N ASN A 255 0.51 8.00 -5.66
CA ASN A 255 0.04 6.65 -5.35
C ASN A 255 -0.91 6.64 -4.15
N HIS A 256 -0.56 7.29 -3.05
CA HIS A 256 -1.47 7.44 -1.91
C HIS A 256 -2.76 8.18 -2.30
N ALA A 257 -2.64 9.25 -3.10
CA ALA A 257 -3.81 9.96 -3.62
C ALA A 257 -4.73 9.03 -4.42
N MET A 258 -4.15 8.13 -5.24
CA MET A 258 -4.94 7.20 -6.05
C MET A 258 -5.54 6.08 -5.21
N VAL A 259 -4.87 5.60 -4.18
CA VAL A 259 -5.44 4.65 -3.19
C VAL A 259 -6.69 5.25 -2.55
N LEU A 260 -6.59 6.48 -2.02
CA LEU A 260 -7.73 7.15 -1.39
C LEU A 260 -8.88 7.40 -2.38
N ALA A 261 -8.56 7.87 -3.61
CA ALA A 261 -9.55 8.12 -4.65
C ALA A 261 -10.24 6.82 -5.09
N SER A 262 -9.51 5.71 -5.19
CA SER A 262 -10.07 4.40 -5.55
C SER A 262 -11.04 3.87 -4.50
N ILE A 263 -10.72 4.05 -3.22
CA ILE A 263 -11.59 3.70 -2.10
C ILE A 263 -12.88 4.55 -2.15
N LEU A 264 -12.75 5.87 -2.35
CA LEU A 264 -13.91 6.79 -2.35
C LEU A 264 -14.83 6.56 -3.55
N HIS A 265 -14.28 6.41 -4.77
CA HIS A 265 -15.08 6.17 -5.98
C HIS A 265 -15.64 4.75 -6.04
N GLY A 266 -14.95 3.75 -5.47
CA GLY A 266 -15.43 2.38 -5.42
C GLY A 266 -16.50 2.15 -4.36
N GLY A 267 -16.48 2.94 -3.28
CA GLY A 267 -17.48 2.85 -2.21
C GLY A 267 -17.54 1.46 -1.58
N ASP A 268 -18.72 0.84 -1.60
CA ASP A 268 -18.94 -0.50 -1.03
C ASP A 268 -18.79 -1.63 -2.05
N ASP A 269 -18.22 -1.34 -3.21
CA ASP A 269 -17.91 -2.34 -4.23
C ASP A 269 -16.39 -2.62 -4.25
N PHE A 270 -16.03 -3.82 -3.77
CA PHE A 270 -14.65 -4.27 -3.73
C PHE A 270 -14.01 -4.30 -5.11
N GLN A 271 -14.70 -4.91 -6.09
CA GLN A 271 -14.17 -5.09 -7.44
C GLN A 271 -13.99 -3.76 -8.17
N VAL A 272 -14.95 -2.86 -8.03
CA VAL A 272 -14.84 -1.50 -8.61
C VAL A 272 -13.64 -0.77 -8.02
N SER A 273 -13.45 -0.83 -6.71
CA SER A 273 -12.34 -0.15 -6.02
C SER A 273 -10.97 -0.64 -6.52
N VAL A 274 -10.73 -1.96 -6.54
CA VAL A 274 -9.44 -2.50 -7.00
C VAL A 274 -9.24 -2.32 -8.50
N SER A 275 -10.32 -2.35 -9.30
CA SER A 275 -10.28 -2.08 -10.74
C SER A 275 -9.87 -0.65 -11.05
N ILE A 276 -10.34 0.33 -10.27
CA ILE A 276 -9.93 1.73 -10.40
C ILE A 276 -8.43 1.86 -10.15
N ALA A 277 -7.93 1.33 -9.03
CA ALA A 277 -6.53 1.39 -8.68
C ALA A 277 -5.64 0.74 -9.74
N ALA A 278 -5.97 -0.48 -10.19
CA ALA A 278 -5.25 -1.19 -11.24
C ALA A 278 -5.29 -0.47 -12.60
N SER A 279 -6.31 0.36 -12.88
CA SER A 279 -6.49 1.04 -14.16
C SER A 279 -5.87 2.44 -14.23
N ALA A 280 -5.42 2.99 -13.10
CA ALA A 280 -5.04 4.39 -12.99
C ALA A 280 -3.63 4.70 -13.49
N GLY A 281 -2.81 3.70 -13.79
CA GLY A 281 -1.38 3.87 -14.02
C GLY A 281 -0.64 4.15 -12.73
N TRP A 282 0.56 4.71 -12.83
CA TRP A 282 1.51 4.81 -11.73
C TRP A 282 1.89 3.42 -11.22
N ASP A 283 1.81 3.19 -9.91
CA ASP A 283 2.14 1.92 -9.28
C ASP A 283 0.85 1.09 -9.09
N THR A 284 0.49 0.32 -10.11
CA THR A 284 -0.84 -0.26 -10.22
C THR A 284 -1.09 -1.43 -9.27
N ASP A 285 -0.09 -2.26 -9.01
CA ASP A 285 -0.16 -3.40 -8.08
C ASP A 285 -0.11 -2.96 -6.62
N CYS A 286 0.83 -2.11 -6.26
CA CYS A 286 0.90 -1.51 -4.93
C CYS A 286 -0.42 -0.83 -4.55
N ASN A 287 -0.93 0.04 -5.46
CA ASN A 287 -2.17 0.76 -5.23
C ASN A 287 -3.37 -0.18 -5.09
N ALA A 288 -3.51 -1.14 -6.00
CA ALA A 288 -4.62 -2.10 -5.96
C ALA A 288 -4.49 -3.07 -4.77
N GLY A 289 -3.26 -3.42 -4.38
CA GLY A 289 -2.97 -4.21 -3.18
C GLY A 289 -3.42 -3.52 -1.90
N ASN A 290 -3.08 -2.23 -1.72
CA ASN A 290 -3.52 -1.44 -0.57
C ASN A 290 -5.06 -1.28 -0.53
N VAL A 291 -5.69 -0.95 -1.67
CA VAL A 291 -7.15 -0.85 -1.78
C VAL A 291 -7.82 -2.18 -1.48
N GLY A 292 -7.25 -3.27 -1.99
CA GLY A 292 -7.75 -4.63 -1.76
C GLY A 292 -7.64 -5.06 -0.29
N ALA A 293 -6.52 -4.76 0.38
CA ALA A 293 -6.35 -5.02 1.81
C ALA A 293 -7.39 -4.28 2.64
N PHE A 294 -7.47 -2.97 2.47
CA PHE A 294 -8.41 -2.10 3.19
C PHE A 294 -9.87 -2.55 3.00
N ASN A 295 -10.33 -2.69 1.76
CA ASN A 295 -11.71 -3.08 1.48
C ASN A 295 -11.98 -4.55 1.81
N GLY A 296 -10.96 -5.43 1.77
CA GLY A 296 -11.06 -6.79 2.26
C GLY A 296 -11.37 -6.84 3.75
N ILE A 297 -10.68 -6.04 4.57
CA ILE A 297 -10.97 -5.89 6.02
C ILE A 297 -12.38 -5.34 6.21
N ARG A 298 -12.72 -4.25 5.51
CA ARG A 298 -13.96 -3.49 5.71
C ARG A 298 -15.21 -4.25 5.27
N LEU A 299 -15.16 -4.90 4.12
CA LEU A 299 -16.32 -5.54 3.48
C LEU A 299 -16.41 -7.05 3.74
N GLY A 300 -15.30 -7.65 4.21
CA GLY A 300 -15.20 -9.09 4.46
C GLY A 300 -15.28 -9.93 3.17
N LEU A 301 -15.28 -11.26 3.32
CA LEU A 301 -15.41 -12.20 2.20
C LEU A 301 -16.69 -11.95 1.38
N ALA A 302 -17.79 -11.65 2.05
CA ALA A 302 -19.05 -11.37 1.37
C ALA A 302 -18.98 -10.17 0.43
N GLY A 303 -18.14 -9.17 0.74
CA GLY A 303 -17.88 -8.05 -0.13
C GLY A 303 -17.04 -8.43 -1.34
N ILE A 304 -16.01 -9.25 -1.13
CA ILE A 304 -15.15 -9.77 -2.22
C ILE A 304 -15.97 -10.64 -3.17
N ASP A 305 -16.80 -11.54 -2.65
CA ASP A 305 -17.58 -12.52 -3.41
C ASP A 305 -18.76 -11.92 -4.20
N ARG A 306 -19.12 -10.65 -3.97
CA ARG A 306 -20.17 -9.97 -4.74
C ARG A 306 -19.78 -9.70 -6.18
N GLY A 307 -18.49 -9.54 -6.45
CA GLY A 307 -17.97 -9.21 -7.77
C GLY A 307 -18.01 -10.38 -8.76
N ALA A 308 -17.69 -10.11 -10.02
CA ALA A 308 -17.50 -11.14 -11.02
C ALA A 308 -16.21 -11.93 -10.75
N ASP A 309 -16.12 -13.14 -11.28
CA ASP A 309 -14.86 -13.91 -11.26
C ASP A 309 -13.79 -13.15 -12.06
N LEU A 310 -12.72 -12.74 -11.36
CA LEU A 310 -11.61 -11.99 -11.97
C LEU A 310 -10.74 -12.85 -12.91
N ARG A 311 -10.94 -14.19 -12.88
CA ARG A 311 -10.21 -15.15 -13.71
C ARG A 311 -10.86 -15.38 -15.07
N ARG A 312 -11.81 -14.54 -15.48
CA ARG A 312 -12.52 -14.72 -16.76
C ARG A 312 -11.56 -15.06 -17.88
N GLU A 313 -11.67 -16.29 -18.35
CA GLU A 313 -11.07 -16.78 -19.59
C GLU A 313 -11.87 -16.33 -20.82
#